data_238612e18b91d782e68b71b873a4a0f9
#
_entry.id   238612e18b91d782e68b71b873a4a0f9
#
_cell.length_a   1.000
_cell.length_b   1.000
_cell.length_c   1.000
_cell.angle_alpha   90.00
_cell.angle_beta   90.00
_cell.angle_gamma   90.00
#
_symmetry.space_group_name_H-M   'P 1'
#
loop_
_entity.id
_entity.type
_entity.pdbx_description
1 polymer ?
#
loop_
_entity_poly.entity_id
_entity_poly.type
_entity_poly.pdbx_seq_one_letter_code
_entity_poly.pdbx_strand_id
1 'polypeptide(L)'
;NNDLSQFKLRFLPDLNTTVEKYRSEGKKVYGLTLGDMTWDQYWYSNRYDLSKYLITIKSVDLPIFNCTGNHDNNPYCADDWQAEQAYKDIIGPTYYSFNLGNAHYIVLDNIQYINTGASQGTIGKRNYNKKLTEEQLSWLKKDLATVTDKNAPLFVAMHAQLYANPTSLPQKNT
;
A
#
# COMPACT_ATOMS: atom_id res chain seq x y z
N ASN A 1 -7.91 21.42 -3.96
CA ASN A 1 -7.33 20.09 -4.00
C ASN A 1 -6.13 19.98 -4.91
N ASN A 2 -5.03 20.52 -4.43
CA ASN A 2 -3.80 20.59 -5.19
C ASN A 2 -3.22 19.18 -5.47
N ASP A 3 -3.31 18.27 -4.51
CA ASP A 3 -2.69 16.94 -4.58
C ASP A 3 -3.28 16.06 -5.68
N LEU A 4 -4.61 15.97 -5.76
CA LEU A 4 -5.26 15.21 -6.82
C LEU A 4 -5.01 15.81 -8.21
N SER A 5 -4.94 17.12 -8.30
CA SER A 5 -4.60 17.83 -9.52
C SER A 5 -3.15 17.54 -9.93
N GLN A 6 -2.20 17.58 -9.00
CA GLN A 6 -0.80 17.24 -9.26
C GLN A 6 -0.66 15.77 -9.67
N PHE A 7 -1.37 14.86 -9.01
CA PHE A 7 -1.39 13.45 -9.37
C PHE A 7 -1.82 13.25 -10.83
N LYS A 8 -2.95 13.84 -11.23
CA LYS A 8 -3.50 13.67 -12.58
C LYS A 8 -2.72 14.42 -13.68
N LEU A 9 -2.29 15.64 -13.39
CA LEU A 9 -1.75 16.53 -14.43
C LEU A 9 -0.23 16.47 -14.56
N ARG A 10 0.46 15.93 -13.56
CA ARG A 10 1.93 15.79 -13.56
C ARG A 10 2.39 14.36 -13.38
N PHE A 11 2.06 13.75 -12.24
CA PHE A 11 2.59 12.44 -11.91
C PHE A 11 2.20 11.36 -12.94
N LEU A 12 0.93 11.26 -13.33
CA LEU A 12 0.49 10.25 -14.30
C LEU A 12 1.12 10.40 -15.68
N PRO A 13 1.22 11.62 -16.28
CA PRO A 13 1.95 11.80 -17.52
C PRO A 13 3.43 11.44 -17.43
N ASP A 14 4.11 11.83 -16.36
CA ASP A 14 5.52 11.48 -16.14
C ASP A 14 5.72 9.97 -15.96
N LEU A 15 4.80 9.31 -15.24
CA LEU A 15 4.80 7.86 -15.10
C LEU A 15 4.61 7.17 -16.44
N ASN A 16 3.64 7.60 -17.26
CA ASN A 16 3.42 7.05 -18.59
C ASN A 16 4.67 7.18 -19.47
N THR A 17 5.28 8.37 -19.50
CA THR A 17 6.53 8.59 -20.25
C THR A 17 7.63 7.65 -19.78
N THR A 18 7.76 7.44 -18.48
CA THR A 18 8.75 6.53 -17.89
C THR A 18 8.47 5.08 -18.28
N VAL A 19 7.22 4.64 -18.22
CA VAL A 19 6.80 3.29 -18.60
C VAL A 19 7.11 3.03 -20.08
N GLU A 20 6.72 3.97 -20.96
CA GLU A 20 6.97 3.86 -22.40
C GLU A 20 8.47 3.80 -22.71
N LYS A 21 9.28 4.61 -22.05
CA LYS A 21 10.74 4.57 -22.18
C LYS A 21 11.29 3.16 -21.90
N TYR A 22 10.95 2.59 -20.76
CA TYR A 22 11.48 1.26 -20.42
C TYR A 22 10.90 0.13 -21.28
N ARG A 23 9.65 0.25 -21.71
CA ARG A 23 9.05 -0.69 -22.66
C ARG A 23 9.73 -0.65 -24.04
N SER A 24 10.09 0.53 -24.52
CA SER A 24 10.85 0.67 -25.78
C SER A 24 12.24 0.05 -25.70
N GLU A 25 12.80 -0.07 -24.50
CA GLU A 25 14.06 -0.80 -24.24
C GLU A 25 13.84 -2.34 -24.05
N GLY A 26 12.62 -2.83 -24.30
CA GLY A 26 12.28 -4.26 -24.16
C GLY A 26 12.07 -4.72 -22.71
N LYS A 27 11.99 -3.81 -21.74
CA LYS A 27 11.81 -4.14 -20.32
C LYS A 27 10.34 -4.35 -19.97
N LYS A 28 10.06 -5.32 -19.09
CA LYS A 28 8.78 -5.46 -18.43
C LYS A 28 8.71 -4.48 -17.26
N VAL A 29 7.62 -3.72 -17.17
CA VAL A 29 7.43 -2.69 -16.15
C VAL A 29 6.19 -3.03 -15.33
N TYR A 30 6.32 -2.90 -14.02
CA TYR A 30 5.25 -3.13 -13.04
C TYR A 30 5.24 -1.98 -12.05
N GLY A 31 4.06 -1.63 -11.53
CA GLY A 31 3.90 -0.66 -10.47
C GLY A 31 3.67 -1.33 -9.12
N LEU A 32 4.22 -0.75 -8.07
CA LEU A 32 3.92 -1.10 -6.69
C LEU A 32 3.66 0.19 -5.92
N THR A 33 2.43 0.33 -5.39
CA THR A 33 2.09 1.47 -4.54
C THR A 33 2.46 1.19 -3.09
N LEU A 34 2.65 2.23 -2.32
CA LEU A 34 2.99 2.12 -0.90
C LEU A 34 1.89 2.66 0.02
N GLY A 35 0.64 2.65 -0.45
CA GLY A 35 -0.52 3.06 0.34
C GLY A 35 -0.94 4.51 0.15
N ASP A 36 -1.99 4.90 0.86
CA ASP A 36 -2.60 6.23 0.85
C ASP A 36 -3.11 6.66 -0.54
N MET A 37 -3.82 5.76 -1.23
CA MET A 37 -4.36 6.03 -2.55
C MET A 37 -5.49 7.06 -2.55
N THR A 38 -6.21 7.21 -1.45
CA THR A 38 -7.43 8.01 -1.41
C THR A 38 -7.34 9.25 -0.55
N TRP A 39 -6.65 9.23 0.54
CA TRP A 39 -6.59 10.34 1.48
C TRP A 39 -7.95 10.62 2.17
N ASP A 40 -8.03 11.64 3.00
CA ASP A 40 -9.25 11.99 3.77
C ASP A 40 -10.45 12.37 2.90
N GLN A 41 -10.24 12.69 1.64
CA GLN A 41 -11.32 13.04 0.73
C GLN A 41 -12.31 11.91 0.45
N TYR A 42 -11.90 10.68 0.61
CA TYR A 42 -12.80 9.54 0.50
C TYR A 42 -13.80 9.50 1.66
N TRP A 43 -13.26 9.52 2.88
CA TRP A 43 -14.06 9.23 4.07
C TRP A 43 -14.88 10.41 4.55
N TYR A 44 -14.37 11.63 4.40
CA TYR A 44 -15.00 12.83 4.97
C TYR A 44 -15.74 13.70 3.96
N SER A 45 -15.49 13.55 2.69
CA SER A 45 -16.16 14.34 1.65
C SER A 45 -16.65 13.53 0.46
N ASN A 46 -16.35 12.23 0.42
CA ASN A 46 -16.70 11.32 -0.66
C ASN A 46 -16.30 11.80 -2.08
N ARG A 47 -15.23 12.60 -2.16
CA ARG A 47 -14.81 13.23 -3.42
C ARG A 47 -13.91 12.34 -4.27
N TYR A 48 -13.08 11.52 -3.61
CA TYR A 48 -12.14 10.65 -4.30
C TYR A 48 -12.00 9.33 -3.53
N ASP A 49 -12.71 8.33 -3.96
CA ASP A 49 -12.76 7.00 -3.37
C ASP A 49 -11.80 6.01 -4.07
N LEU A 50 -11.69 4.80 -3.53
CA LEU A 50 -10.84 3.74 -4.07
C LEU A 50 -11.25 3.34 -5.50
N SER A 51 -12.54 3.38 -5.83
CA SER A 51 -13.02 3.12 -7.20
C SER A 51 -12.55 4.20 -8.17
N LYS A 52 -12.59 5.46 -7.77
CA LYS A 52 -12.06 6.58 -8.58
C LYS A 52 -10.54 6.52 -8.71
N TYR A 53 -9.84 6.06 -7.68
CA TYR A 53 -8.42 5.76 -7.78
C TYR A 53 -8.17 4.71 -8.88
N LEU A 54 -8.86 3.57 -8.84
CA LEU A 54 -8.70 2.52 -9.85
C LEU A 54 -8.96 3.03 -11.27
N ILE A 55 -10.02 3.81 -11.47
CA ILE A 55 -10.32 4.42 -12.78
C ILE A 55 -9.17 5.33 -13.21
N THR A 56 -8.66 6.13 -12.29
CA THR A 56 -7.59 7.08 -12.61
C THR A 56 -6.28 6.37 -12.94
N ILE A 57 -5.89 5.37 -12.17
CA ILE A 57 -4.61 4.67 -12.36
C ILE A 57 -4.63 3.76 -13.60
N LYS A 58 -5.80 3.28 -14.03
CA LYS A 58 -5.94 2.53 -15.28
C LYS A 58 -5.60 3.33 -16.54
N SER A 59 -5.46 4.66 -16.45
CA SER A 59 -4.91 5.47 -17.55
C SER A 59 -3.42 5.19 -17.80
N VAL A 60 -2.75 4.56 -16.84
CA VAL A 60 -1.41 4.01 -17.04
C VAL A 60 -1.59 2.54 -17.40
N ASP A 61 -1.20 2.16 -18.61
CA ASP A 61 -1.24 0.76 -19.06
C ASP A 61 -0.11 -0.04 -18.39
N LEU A 62 -0.31 -0.35 -17.12
CA LEU A 62 0.71 -0.95 -16.24
C LEU A 62 0.03 -1.87 -15.22
N PRO A 63 0.45 -3.14 -15.09
CA PRO A 63 0.04 -3.95 -13.94
C PRO A 63 0.52 -3.31 -12.63
N ILE A 64 -0.41 -3.04 -11.72
CA ILE A 64 -0.11 -2.35 -10.46
C ILE A 64 -0.53 -3.24 -9.29
N PHE A 65 0.40 -3.46 -8.38
CA PHE A 65 0.19 -4.09 -7.09
C PHE A 65 0.01 -3.00 -6.03
N ASN A 66 -0.99 -3.16 -5.17
CA ASN A 66 -1.33 -2.12 -4.22
C ASN A 66 -1.00 -2.55 -2.79
N CYS A 67 -0.35 -1.66 -2.04
CA CYS A 67 -0.20 -1.75 -0.60
C CYS A 67 -1.26 -0.85 0.06
N THR A 68 -1.85 -1.28 1.17
CA THR A 68 -2.79 -0.44 1.93
C THR A 68 -2.03 0.57 2.78
N GLY A 69 -2.61 1.77 2.97
CA GLY A 69 -2.10 2.82 3.84
C GLY A 69 -3.10 3.21 4.92
N ASN A 70 -2.69 4.07 5.83
CA ASN A 70 -3.55 4.45 6.94
C ASN A 70 -4.75 5.34 6.52
N HIS A 71 -4.68 6.02 5.38
CA HIS A 71 -5.81 6.78 4.83
C HIS A 71 -6.75 5.92 3.98
N ASP A 72 -6.39 4.68 3.65
CA ASP A 72 -7.24 3.75 2.92
C ASP A 72 -8.22 3.00 3.84
N ASN A 73 -8.05 3.11 5.15
CA ASN A 73 -8.91 2.55 6.18
C ASN A 73 -10.06 3.47 6.56
N ASN A 74 -11.25 2.89 6.76
CA ASN A 74 -12.45 3.63 7.15
C ASN A 74 -12.34 4.16 8.59
N PRO A 75 -12.29 5.50 8.81
CA PRO A 75 -12.12 6.07 10.15
C PRO A 75 -13.37 5.98 11.02
N TYR A 76 -14.52 5.60 10.46
CA TYR A 76 -15.78 5.46 11.18
C TYR A 76 -15.97 4.08 11.82
N CYS A 77 -15.14 3.11 11.50
CA CYS A 77 -15.15 1.78 12.08
C CYS A 77 -14.34 1.74 13.37
N ALA A 78 -14.72 0.86 14.30
CA ALA A 78 -14.04 0.74 15.59
C ALA A 78 -12.87 -0.22 15.57
N ASP A 79 -12.90 -1.22 14.71
CA ASP A 79 -11.88 -2.27 14.62
C ASP A 79 -11.23 -2.33 13.24
N ASP A 80 -10.09 -2.97 13.21
CA ASP A 80 -9.23 -3.12 12.04
C ASP A 80 -9.92 -3.85 10.90
N TRP A 81 -10.58 -4.95 11.20
CA TRP A 81 -11.27 -5.77 10.21
C TRP A 81 -12.33 -4.97 9.42
N GLN A 82 -13.16 -4.21 10.14
CA GLN A 82 -14.20 -3.39 9.52
C GLN A 82 -13.59 -2.20 8.76
N ALA A 83 -12.52 -1.62 9.28
CA ALA A 83 -11.86 -0.47 8.66
C ALA A 83 -11.28 -0.80 7.29
N GLU A 84 -10.83 -2.04 7.08
CA GLU A 84 -10.24 -2.50 5.83
C GLU A 84 -11.26 -2.99 4.77
N GLN A 85 -12.54 -3.18 5.12
CA GLN A 85 -13.50 -3.84 4.22
C GLN A 85 -13.62 -3.14 2.87
N ALA A 86 -13.71 -1.81 2.84
CA ALA A 86 -13.82 -1.08 1.58
C ALA A 86 -12.58 -1.29 0.68
N TYR A 87 -11.40 -1.39 1.28
CA TYR A 87 -10.18 -1.71 0.53
C TYR A 87 -10.24 -3.14 0.00
N LYS A 88 -10.59 -4.11 0.84
CA LYS A 88 -10.68 -5.53 0.45
C LYS A 88 -11.70 -5.77 -0.67
N ASP A 89 -12.83 -5.09 -0.62
CA ASP A 89 -13.90 -5.23 -1.62
C ASP A 89 -13.55 -4.60 -2.97
N ILE A 90 -12.77 -3.53 -2.99
CA ILE A 90 -12.52 -2.73 -4.19
C ILE A 90 -11.13 -3.03 -4.79
N ILE A 91 -10.11 -3.11 -3.97
CA ILE A 91 -8.72 -3.30 -4.40
C ILE A 91 -8.31 -4.78 -4.31
N GLY A 92 -8.55 -5.40 -3.15
CA GLY A 92 -8.15 -6.78 -2.88
C GLY A 92 -7.53 -6.97 -1.50
N PRO A 93 -6.81 -8.05 -1.26
CA PRO A 93 -6.23 -8.35 0.04
C PRO A 93 -5.27 -7.25 0.50
N THR A 94 -5.22 -7.00 1.82
CA THR A 94 -4.33 -6.00 2.40
C THR A 94 -2.90 -6.50 2.53
N TYR A 95 -2.70 -7.83 2.61
CA TYR A 95 -1.38 -8.46 2.53
C TYR A 95 -1.39 -9.68 1.61
N TYR A 96 -0.34 -9.87 0.84
CA TYR A 96 -0.20 -10.94 -0.15
C TYR A 96 1.24 -11.04 -0.67
N SER A 97 1.52 -12.08 -1.45
CA SER A 97 2.80 -12.22 -2.15
C SER A 97 2.61 -12.60 -3.60
N PHE A 98 3.63 -12.39 -4.41
CA PHE A 98 3.68 -12.76 -5.82
C PHE A 98 5.12 -12.89 -6.30
N ASN A 99 5.31 -13.55 -7.45
CA ASN A 99 6.62 -13.69 -8.07
C ASN A 99 6.67 -12.94 -9.41
N LEU A 100 7.76 -12.24 -9.66
CA LEU A 100 8.10 -11.68 -10.97
C LEU A 100 9.49 -12.20 -11.37
N GLY A 101 9.52 -13.09 -12.34
CA GLY A 101 10.74 -13.84 -12.68
C GLY A 101 11.18 -14.72 -11.51
N ASN A 102 12.42 -14.57 -11.07
CA ASN A 102 12.98 -15.26 -9.91
C ASN A 102 12.89 -14.46 -8.60
N ALA A 103 12.33 -13.26 -8.63
CA ALA A 103 12.17 -12.44 -7.44
C ALA A 103 10.83 -12.70 -6.75
N HIS A 104 10.85 -12.75 -5.42
CA HIS A 104 9.66 -12.89 -4.58
C HIS A 104 9.32 -11.55 -3.93
N TYR A 105 8.06 -11.14 -4.10
CA TYR A 105 7.53 -9.88 -3.58
C TYR A 105 6.49 -10.17 -2.51
N ILE A 106 6.59 -9.47 -1.40
CA ILE A 106 5.67 -9.56 -0.28
C ILE A 106 5.12 -8.16 0.00
N VAL A 107 3.81 -8.02 0.01
CA VAL A 107 3.13 -6.80 0.43
C VAL A 107 2.52 -7.08 1.80
N LEU A 108 2.83 -6.22 2.77
CA LEU A 108 2.39 -6.36 4.15
C LEU A 108 1.50 -5.18 4.55
N ASP A 109 0.51 -5.48 5.36
CA ASP A 109 -0.29 -4.49 6.05
C ASP A 109 0.27 -4.28 7.45
N ASN A 110 0.93 -3.16 7.66
CA ASN A 110 1.47 -2.79 8.96
C ASN A 110 0.74 -1.64 9.63
N ILE A 111 -0.53 -1.42 9.25
CA ILE A 111 -1.43 -0.45 9.84
C ILE A 111 -2.55 -1.18 10.57
N GLN A 112 -2.38 -1.40 11.85
CA GLN A 112 -3.45 -1.94 12.69
C GLN A 112 -4.33 -0.81 13.22
N TYR A 113 -5.53 -0.69 12.72
CA TYR A 113 -6.45 0.38 13.06
C TYR A 113 -7.13 0.14 14.41
N ILE A 114 -7.09 1.15 15.28
CA ILE A 114 -7.68 1.11 16.64
C ILE A 114 -8.51 2.35 16.91
N ASN A 115 -9.41 2.66 16.02
CA ASN A 115 -10.16 3.90 16.06
C ASN A 115 -11.38 3.77 16.98
N THR A 116 -11.19 3.98 18.26
CA THR A 116 -12.22 3.82 19.30
C THR A 116 -12.60 5.13 19.96
N GLY A 117 -13.82 5.17 20.50
CA GLY A 117 -14.29 6.28 21.32
C GLY A 117 -14.31 7.61 20.57
N ALA A 118 -13.84 8.66 21.21
CA ALA A 118 -13.90 10.04 20.71
C ALA A 118 -13.03 10.32 19.46
N SER A 119 -12.11 9.44 19.10
CA SER A 119 -11.28 9.58 17.90
C SER A 119 -11.93 9.01 16.65
N GLN A 120 -12.95 8.16 16.81
CA GLN A 120 -13.64 7.54 15.70
C GLN A 120 -14.33 8.58 14.81
N GLY A 121 -14.04 8.55 13.50
CA GLY A 121 -14.60 9.49 12.54
C GLY A 121 -14.10 10.93 12.63
N THR A 122 -13.13 11.22 13.49
CA THR A 122 -12.59 12.57 13.62
C THR A 122 -11.48 12.82 12.63
N ILE A 123 -11.63 13.82 11.76
CA ILE A 123 -10.61 14.20 10.77
C ILE A 123 -9.27 14.48 11.47
N GLY A 124 -8.20 13.90 10.93
CA GLY A 124 -6.83 14.08 11.44
C GLY A 124 -6.54 13.38 12.78
N LYS A 125 -7.50 12.65 13.33
CA LYS A 125 -7.33 11.88 14.57
C LYS A 125 -7.47 10.38 14.34
N ARG A 126 -6.92 9.88 13.25
CA ARG A 126 -6.84 8.45 12.99
C ARG A 126 -5.94 7.80 14.03
N ASN A 127 -6.45 6.75 14.64
CA ASN A 127 -5.71 6.02 15.65
C ASN A 127 -5.38 4.62 15.15
N TYR A 128 -4.09 4.28 15.09
CA TYR A 128 -3.59 3.00 14.61
C TYR A 128 -2.23 2.68 15.18
N ASN A 129 -1.92 1.40 15.30
CA ASN A 129 -0.60 0.90 15.60
C ASN A 129 0.15 0.58 14.29
N LYS A 130 1.44 0.85 14.27
CA LYS A 130 2.34 0.43 13.19
C LYS A 130 2.93 -0.93 13.54
N LYS A 131 2.21 -1.99 13.26
CA LYS A 131 2.65 -3.35 13.54
C LYS A 131 1.94 -4.37 12.65
N LEU A 132 2.54 -5.53 12.50
CA LEU A 132 1.91 -6.69 11.89
C LEU A 132 1.08 -7.45 12.93
N THR A 133 -0.05 -8.01 12.50
CA THR A 133 -0.85 -8.90 13.35
C THR A 133 -0.17 -10.26 13.48
N GLU A 134 -0.49 -11.03 14.52
CA GLU A 134 0.02 -12.39 14.70
C GLU A 134 -0.43 -13.33 13.57
N GLU A 135 -1.62 -13.13 13.05
CA GLU A 135 -2.13 -13.86 11.90
C GLU A 135 -1.26 -13.59 10.66
N GLN A 136 -0.97 -12.34 10.38
CA GLN A 136 -0.12 -11.95 9.27
C GLN A 136 1.31 -12.46 9.43
N LEU A 137 1.87 -12.43 10.65
CA LEU A 137 3.19 -13.00 10.95
C LEU A 137 3.21 -14.51 10.72
N SER A 138 2.14 -15.22 11.11
CA SER A 138 2.00 -16.65 10.85
C SER A 138 1.91 -16.96 9.35
N TRP A 139 1.14 -16.16 8.61
CA TRP A 139 1.06 -16.26 7.16
C TRP A 139 2.43 -15.99 6.51
N LEU A 140 3.12 -14.92 6.90
CA LEU A 140 4.42 -14.55 6.37
C LEU A 140 5.46 -15.66 6.54
N LYS A 141 5.48 -16.33 7.70
CA LYS A 141 6.37 -17.49 7.93
C LYS A 141 6.10 -18.64 6.95
N LYS A 142 4.83 -18.91 6.66
CA LYS A 142 4.43 -19.95 5.69
C LYS A 142 4.80 -19.54 4.26
N ASP A 143 4.57 -18.29 3.91
CA ASP A 143 4.89 -17.73 2.59
C ASP A 143 6.39 -17.82 2.32
N LEU A 144 7.21 -17.33 3.25
CA LEU A 144 8.68 -17.40 3.15
C LEU A 144 9.22 -18.84 3.05
N ALA A 145 8.52 -19.80 3.63
CA ALA A 145 8.90 -21.22 3.52
C ALA A 145 8.70 -21.77 2.09
N THR A 146 7.88 -21.13 1.26
CA THR A 146 7.68 -21.51 -0.14
C THR A 146 8.83 -21.07 -1.04
N VAL A 147 9.67 -20.12 -0.59
CA VAL A 147 10.82 -19.62 -1.34
C VAL A 147 11.98 -20.61 -1.21
N THR A 148 12.09 -21.50 -2.19
CA THR A 148 13.09 -22.59 -2.18
C THR A 148 14.48 -22.12 -2.58
N ASP A 149 14.57 -21.18 -3.53
CA ASP A 149 15.85 -20.58 -3.94
C ASP A 149 16.29 -19.52 -2.92
N LYS A 150 17.33 -19.82 -2.17
CA LYS A 150 17.86 -18.90 -1.14
C LYS A 150 18.64 -17.70 -1.72
N ASN A 151 18.91 -17.70 -3.02
CA ASN A 151 19.53 -16.59 -3.72
C ASN A 151 18.50 -15.71 -4.46
N ALA A 152 17.22 -16.09 -4.45
CA ALA A 152 16.17 -15.28 -5.07
C ALA A 152 16.07 -13.91 -4.38
N PRO A 153 15.99 -12.81 -5.14
CA PRO A 153 15.75 -11.50 -4.57
C PRO A 153 14.41 -11.49 -3.83
N LEU A 154 14.41 -10.95 -2.61
CA LEU A 154 13.23 -10.80 -1.78
C LEU A 154 12.92 -9.31 -1.59
N PHE A 155 11.72 -8.89 -1.97
CA PHE A 155 11.25 -7.53 -1.80
C PHE A 155 10.05 -7.51 -0.83
N VAL A 156 10.14 -6.65 0.19
CA VAL A 156 9.05 -6.47 1.16
C VAL A 156 8.58 -5.02 1.08
N ALA A 157 7.29 -4.84 0.81
CA ALA A 157 6.63 -3.55 0.74
C ALA A 157 5.62 -3.40 1.88
N MET A 158 5.60 -2.24 2.51
CA MET A 158 4.63 -1.85 3.53
C MET A 158 4.52 -0.33 3.58
N HIS A 159 3.40 0.17 4.11
CA HIS A 159 3.13 1.60 4.17
C HIS A 159 3.96 2.33 5.21
N ALA A 160 3.84 1.91 6.47
CA ALA A 160 4.55 2.56 7.55
C ALA A 160 5.99 2.06 7.63
N GLN A 161 6.92 3.00 7.77
CA GLN A 161 8.33 2.68 7.99
C GLN A 161 8.52 1.86 9.29
N LEU A 162 9.47 0.94 9.29
CA LEU A 162 9.77 0.10 10.45
C LEU A 162 10.38 0.87 11.64
N TYR A 163 10.92 2.05 11.38
CA TYR A 163 11.60 2.88 12.38
C TYR A 163 10.95 4.25 12.49
N ALA A 164 10.73 4.69 13.71
CA ALA A 164 10.09 5.98 13.98
C ALA A 164 10.97 7.19 13.61
N ASN A 165 12.29 7.01 13.53
CA ASN A 165 13.24 8.06 13.21
C ASN A 165 14.41 7.48 12.40
N PRO A 166 14.85 8.12 11.30
CA PRO A 166 16.03 7.69 10.56
C PRO A 166 17.30 7.52 11.39
N THR A 167 17.44 8.28 12.48
CA THR A 167 18.55 8.15 13.43
C THR A 167 18.44 6.91 14.32
N SER A 168 17.28 6.27 14.37
CA SER A 168 17.04 5.03 15.13
C SER A 168 17.10 3.78 14.26
N LEU A 169 17.50 3.90 13.01
CA LEU A 169 17.82 2.72 12.20
C LEU A 169 18.91 1.93 12.91
N PRO A 170 18.76 0.61 13.05
CA PRO A 170 19.85 -0.21 13.57
C PRO A 170 21.06 0.07 12.71
N GLN A 171 22.16 0.43 13.36
CA GLN A 171 23.43 0.50 12.67
C GLN A 171 23.65 -0.87 12.05
N LYS A 172 23.97 -0.91 10.75
CA LYS A 172 24.32 -2.15 10.09
C LYS A 172 25.34 -2.86 10.97
N ASN A 173 24.94 -4.00 11.50
CA ASN A 173 25.92 -4.94 11.99
C ASN A 173 26.70 -5.39 10.76
N THR A 174 27.84 -4.78 10.54
CA THR A 174 28.83 -5.20 9.57
C THR A 174 29.41 -6.53 10.00
#